data_4f35f5d323a07a33137cbcc3d7e3b3f5
#
_entry.id   4f35f5d323a07a33137cbcc3d7e3b3f5
#
_cell.length_a   1.000
_cell.length_b   1.000
_cell.length_c   1.000
_cell.angle_alpha   90.00
_cell.angle_beta   90.00
_cell.angle_gamma   90.00
#
_symmetry.space_group_name_H-M   'P 1'
#
loop_
_entity.id
_entity.type
_entity.pdbx_description
1 polymer ?
#
loop_
_entity_poly.entity_id
_entity_poly.type
_entity_poly.pdbx_seq_one_letter_code
_entity_poly.pdbx_strand_id
1 'polypeptide(L)'
;MYEWRQLTTEQREEALRERKGRKLPWHSPPHIDFEGPVSFIIAAACYEHAALVGKSPERLAEFEKEILDACSLANAKVHAWCILPNHYHL
;
A
#
# COMPACT_ATOMS: atom_id res chain seq x y z
N MET A 1 -1.80 -9.99 -6.23
CA MET A 1 -2.80 -8.91 -6.23
C MET A 1 -3.53 -8.79 -7.56
N TYR A 2 -2.84 -8.86 -8.68
CA TYR A 2 -3.49 -8.85 -9.99
C TYR A 2 -4.40 -10.06 -10.20
N GLU A 3 -3.96 -11.22 -9.78
CA GLU A 3 -4.74 -12.45 -9.85
C GLU A 3 -6.08 -12.31 -9.13
N TRP A 4 -6.07 -11.64 -7.96
CA TRP A 4 -7.29 -11.38 -7.20
C TRP A 4 -8.30 -10.54 -7.98
N ARG A 5 -7.83 -9.53 -8.71
CA ARG A 5 -8.69 -8.66 -9.52
C ARG A 5 -9.34 -9.39 -10.68
N GLN A 6 -8.66 -10.40 -11.20
CA GLN A 6 -9.14 -11.20 -12.32
C GLN A 6 -10.14 -12.29 -11.89
N LEU A 7 -10.26 -12.56 -10.60
CA LEU A 7 -11.18 -13.55 -10.08
C LEU A 7 -12.63 -13.05 -10.15
N THR A 8 -13.54 -13.98 -10.40
CA THR A 8 -14.98 -13.71 -10.26
C THR A 8 -15.33 -13.55 -8.78
N THR A 9 -16.53 -13.00 -8.51
CA THR A 9 -17.02 -12.88 -7.13
C THR A 9 -17.06 -14.22 -6.42
N GLU A 10 -17.51 -15.26 -7.10
CA GLU A 10 -17.59 -16.64 -6.56
C GLU A 10 -16.21 -17.19 -6.24
N GLN A 11 -15.24 -16.97 -7.15
CA GLN A 11 -13.84 -17.40 -6.93
C GLN A 11 -13.20 -16.67 -5.75
N ARG A 12 -13.50 -15.38 -5.57
CA ARG A 12 -13.02 -14.60 -4.42
C ARG A 12 -13.58 -15.13 -3.12
N GLU A 13 -14.87 -15.44 -3.08
CA GLU A 13 -15.53 -15.99 -1.90
C GLU A 13 -14.94 -17.36 -1.53
N GLU A 14 -14.70 -18.21 -2.52
CA GLU A 14 -14.08 -19.51 -2.30
C GLU A 14 -12.66 -19.38 -1.77
N ALA A 15 -11.84 -18.48 -2.34
CA ALA A 15 -10.50 -18.22 -1.87
C ALA A 15 -10.47 -17.72 -0.42
N LEU A 16 -11.41 -16.86 -0.03
CA LEU A 16 -11.54 -16.38 1.34
C LEU A 16 -11.96 -17.50 2.30
N ARG A 17 -12.87 -18.37 1.88
CA ARG A 17 -13.28 -19.54 2.67
C ARG A 17 -12.12 -20.50 2.89
N GLU A 18 -11.32 -20.74 1.85
CA GLU A 18 -10.13 -21.58 1.95
C GLU A 18 -9.11 -21.00 2.92
N ARG A 19 -8.84 -19.71 2.84
CA ARG A 19 -7.94 -19.03 3.78
C ARG A 19 -8.42 -19.13 5.22
N LYS A 20 -9.70 -18.95 5.46
CA LYS A 20 -10.32 -19.09 6.77
C LYS A 20 -10.19 -20.50 7.32
N GLY A 21 -10.41 -21.51 6.46
CA GLY A 21 -10.28 -22.92 6.82
C GLY A 21 -8.86 -23.31 7.18
N ARG A 22 -7.85 -22.71 6.52
CA ARG A 22 -6.43 -22.95 6.78
C ARG A 22 -5.86 -22.04 7.88
N LYS A 23 -6.67 -21.20 8.50
CA LYS A 23 -6.22 -20.19 9.48
C LYS A 23 -5.15 -19.25 8.93
N LEU A 24 -5.19 -18.99 7.62
CA LEU A 24 -4.31 -18.03 6.98
C LEU A 24 -4.80 -16.60 7.27
N PRO A 25 -3.88 -15.61 7.19
CA PRO A 25 -4.27 -14.22 7.36
C PRO A 25 -5.37 -13.81 6.38
N TRP A 26 -6.23 -12.90 6.82
CA TRP A 26 -7.22 -12.29 5.95
C TRP A 26 -6.54 -11.62 4.76
N HIS A 27 -7.30 -11.45 3.67
CA HIS A 27 -6.82 -10.74 2.48
C HIS A 27 -6.33 -9.33 2.79
N SER A 28 -7.00 -8.65 3.69
CA SER A 28 -6.57 -7.36 4.22
C SER A 28 -6.09 -7.53 5.65
N PRO A 29 -5.01 -6.86 6.06
CA PRO A 29 -4.59 -6.91 7.45
C PRO A 29 -5.70 -6.38 8.36
N PRO A 30 -5.90 -6.99 9.52
CA PRO A 30 -6.89 -6.50 10.47
C PRO A 30 -6.51 -5.11 10.96
N HIS A 31 -7.50 -4.22 11.05
CA HIS A 31 -7.32 -2.93 11.71
C HIS A 31 -7.34 -3.15 13.20
N ILE A 32 -6.24 -2.84 13.85
CA ILE A 32 -6.13 -2.89 15.30
C ILE A 32 -6.16 -1.46 15.80
N ASP A 33 -7.12 -1.14 16.64
CA ASP A 33 -7.19 0.17 17.29
C ASP A 33 -6.16 0.23 18.41
N PHE A 34 -5.24 1.18 18.30
CA PHE A 34 -4.29 1.47 19.36
C PHE A 34 -4.58 2.82 19.97
N GLU A 35 -4.47 2.87 21.29
CA GLU A 35 -4.46 4.15 22.01
C GLU A 35 -3.01 4.65 22.09
N GLY A 36 -2.81 5.90 21.73
CA GLY A 36 -1.50 6.55 21.76
C GLY A 36 -0.73 6.50 20.45
N PRO A 37 0.51 7.00 20.46
CA PRO A 37 1.34 7.08 19.26
C PRO A 37 1.76 5.69 18.78
N VAL A 38 1.58 5.44 17.51
CA VAL A 38 1.96 4.18 16.85
C VAL A 38 2.69 4.49 15.55
N SER A 39 3.52 3.56 15.11
CA SER A 39 4.19 3.64 13.82
C SER A 39 3.57 2.64 12.85
N PHE A 40 3.36 3.08 11.62
CA PHE A 40 2.78 2.26 10.56
C PHE A 40 3.77 2.14 9.41
N ILE A 41 3.68 1.03 8.69
CA ILE A 41 4.32 0.88 7.38
C ILE A 41 3.22 1.05 6.34
N ILE A 42 3.40 2.02 5.46
CA ILE A 42 2.47 2.30 4.37
C ILE A 42 3.18 1.97 3.07
N ALA A 43 2.51 1.22 2.22
CA ALA A 43 3.00 0.90 0.88
C ALA A 43 1.87 1.04 -0.12
N ALA A 44 2.18 1.59 -1.27
CA ALA A 44 1.23 1.69 -2.37
C ALA A 44 1.96 1.52 -3.70
N ALA A 45 1.30 0.89 -4.65
CA ALA A 45 1.81 0.69 -5.99
C ALA A 45 0.93 1.40 -7.01
N CYS A 46 1.54 1.83 -8.11
CA CYS A 46 0.80 2.31 -9.26
C CYS A 46 -0.03 1.17 -9.85
N TYR A 47 -1.10 1.53 -10.55
CA TYR A 47 -1.96 0.55 -11.19
C TYR A 47 -1.15 -0.36 -12.12
N GLU A 48 -1.34 -1.66 -11.99
CA GLU A 48 -0.62 -2.71 -12.74
C GLU A 48 0.91 -2.58 -12.65
N HIS A 49 1.43 -1.98 -11.57
CA HIS A 49 2.85 -1.69 -11.38
C HIS A 49 3.49 -0.89 -12.53
N ALA A 50 2.69 -0.09 -13.23
CA ALA A 50 3.23 0.81 -14.24
C ALA A 50 4.10 1.90 -13.58
N ALA A 51 5.18 2.28 -14.24
CA ALA A 51 6.10 3.29 -13.71
C ALA A 51 5.55 4.72 -13.88
N LEU A 52 4.36 5.00 -13.33
CA LEU A 52 3.67 6.27 -13.50
C LEU A 52 4.31 7.40 -12.68
N VAL A 53 4.72 7.09 -11.47
CA VAL A 53 5.35 8.05 -10.55
C VAL A 53 6.78 8.37 -11.00
N GLY A 54 7.48 7.39 -11.51
CA GLY A 54 8.87 7.51 -11.90
C GLY A 54 9.10 7.55 -13.39
N LYS A 55 8.25 8.24 -14.17
CA LYS A 55 8.44 8.42 -15.61
C LYS A 55 9.73 9.13 -15.95
N SER A 56 10.21 10.00 -15.07
CA SER A 56 11.45 10.73 -15.20
C SER A 56 12.04 10.99 -13.81
N PRO A 57 13.36 11.28 -13.70
CA PRO A 57 13.96 11.66 -12.42
C PRO A 57 13.29 12.89 -11.80
N GLU A 58 12.88 13.85 -12.62
CA GLU A 58 12.21 15.07 -12.18
C GLU A 58 10.83 14.74 -11.59
N ARG A 59 10.09 13.85 -12.21
CA ARG A 59 8.78 13.42 -11.71
C ARG A 59 8.91 12.64 -10.40
N LEU A 60 9.93 11.83 -10.27
CA LEU A 60 10.21 11.08 -9.05
C LEU A 60 10.51 12.03 -7.88
N ALA A 61 11.35 13.05 -8.10
CA ALA A 61 11.67 14.06 -7.10
C ALA A 61 10.46 14.91 -6.71
N GLU A 62 9.62 15.27 -7.67
CA GLU A 62 8.37 16.00 -7.45
C GLU A 62 7.41 15.18 -6.58
N PHE A 63 7.25 13.91 -6.88
CA PHE A 63 6.40 13.01 -6.09
C PHE A 63 6.92 12.85 -4.66
N GLU A 64 8.23 12.69 -4.47
CA GLU A 64 8.84 12.63 -3.14
C GLU A 64 8.48 13.86 -2.32
N LYS A 65 8.63 15.04 -2.89
CA LYS A 65 8.28 16.29 -2.22
C LYS A 65 6.80 16.33 -1.85
N GLU A 66 5.93 15.99 -2.78
CA GLU A 66 4.48 16.00 -2.58
C GLU A 66 4.05 15.05 -1.46
N ILE A 67 4.58 13.84 -1.43
CA ILE A 67 4.19 12.86 -0.41
C ILE A 67 4.71 13.24 0.98
N LEU A 68 5.92 13.77 1.07
CA LEU A 68 6.47 14.24 2.34
C LEU A 68 5.72 15.47 2.86
N ASP A 69 5.36 16.39 1.97
CA ASP A 69 4.53 17.56 2.32
C ASP A 69 3.14 17.12 2.81
N ALA A 70 2.53 16.13 2.16
CA ALA A 70 1.24 15.59 2.58
C ALA A 70 1.31 14.96 3.98
N CYS A 71 2.37 14.22 4.28
CA CYS A 71 2.59 13.66 5.61
C CYS A 71 2.74 14.76 6.67
N SER A 72 3.46 15.81 6.36
CA SER A 72 3.63 16.96 7.25
C SER A 72 2.30 17.66 7.54
N LEU A 73 1.46 17.86 6.52
CA LEU A 73 0.13 18.44 6.66
C LEU A 73 -0.79 17.57 7.53
N ALA A 74 -0.61 16.26 7.49
CA ALA A 74 -1.36 15.31 8.31
C ALA A 74 -0.78 15.14 9.72
N ASN A 75 0.22 15.92 10.11
CA ASN A 75 0.94 15.79 11.38
C ASN A 75 1.57 14.41 11.57
N ALA A 76 1.92 13.73 10.49
CA ALA A 76 2.58 12.44 10.52
C ALA A 76 4.09 12.64 10.46
N LYS A 77 4.81 11.97 11.35
CA LYS A 77 6.26 11.95 11.33
C LYS A 77 6.75 10.80 10.47
N VAL A 78 7.51 11.10 9.43
CA VAL A 78 8.09 10.09 8.56
C VAL A 78 9.47 9.71 9.11
N HIS A 79 9.64 8.45 9.50
CA HIS A 79 10.91 7.95 10.03
C HIS A 79 11.84 7.45 8.93
N ALA A 80 11.26 6.86 7.88
CA ALA A 80 12.00 6.36 6.73
C ALA A 80 11.07 6.27 5.53
N TRP A 81 11.62 6.38 4.34
CA TRP A 81 10.85 6.22 3.11
C TRP A 81 11.74 5.70 1.98
N CYS A 82 11.08 5.09 1.01
CA CYS A 82 11.70 4.66 -0.23
C CYS A 82 10.69 4.84 -1.35
N ILE A 83 11.07 5.54 -2.39
CA ILE A 83 10.20 5.79 -3.54
C ILE A 83 10.84 5.19 -4.77
N LEU A 84 10.11 4.28 -5.39
CA LEU A 84 10.50 3.59 -6.60
C LEU A 84 9.60 4.04 -7.77
N PRO A 85 10.01 3.84 -9.02
CA PRO A 85 9.22 4.31 -10.17
C PRO A 85 7.77 3.84 -10.19
N ASN A 86 7.47 2.70 -9.62
CA ASN A 86 6.15 2.08 -9.68
C ASN A 86 5.49 1.84 -8.31
N HIS A 87 6.17 2.16 -7.21
CA HIS A 87 5.61 2.01 -5.86
C HIS A 87 6.44 2.77 -4.83
N TYR A 88 5.92 2.88 -3.61
CA TYR A 88 6.64 3.49 -2.51
C TYR A 88 6.37 2.80 -1.18
N HIS A 89 7.27 3.02 -0.23
CA HIS A 89 7.15 2.59 1.16
C HIS A 89 7.46 3.77 2.09
N LEU A 90 6.66 3.91 3.13
CA LEU A 90 6.86 4.90 4.20
C LEU A 90 6.89 4.21 5.55
#